data_465992140dd3edffe247a0fa411b3baf
#
_entry.id   465992140dd3edffe247a0fa411b3baf
#
_cell.length_a   1.000
_cell.length_b   1.000
_cell.length_c   1.000
_cell.angle_alpha   90.00
_cell.angle_beta   90.00
_cell.angle_gamma   90.00
#
_symmetry.space_group_name_H-M   'P 1'
#
loop_
_entity.id
_entity.type
_entity.pdbx_description
1 polymer ?
#
loop_
_entity_poly.entity_id
_entity_poly.type
_entity_poly.pdbx_seq_one_letter_code
_entity_poly.pdbx_strand_id
1 'polypeptide(L)'
;GEHEVNEVWFTNVKVPKKNIVGKENEGWTYAKYLLTFERTGIAGVPYSKSALNHLKMISKRSLKNGKPLIEDPIFSSEIAELEIDLLAMEIFNLRTVSAAAEGKAPGMESSLLKIKGTLVRQKTTELLRKALGPQALPYLPEQFDEGWNEMPVGPSYAGPIAKQYFNMRKISCLLYTSDAADDRGC
;
A
#
# COMPACT_ATOMS: atom_id res chain seq x y z
N GLY A 1 -0.61 7.77 -13.24
CA GLY A 1 -1.71 7.06 -12.67
C GLY A 1 -2.04 5.80 -13.42
N GLU A 2 -2.67 4.87 -12.73
CA GLU A 2 -3.25 3.67 -13.36
C GLU A 2 -4.76 3.82 -13.38
N HIS A 3 -5.41 3.18 -14.36
CA HIS A 3 -6.84 2.95 -14.33
C HIS A 3 -7.11 1.81 -13.32
N GLU A 4 -7.57 2.16 -12.13
CA GLU A 4 -7.89 1.18 -11.08
C GLU A 4 -9.38 1.12 -10.80
N VAL A 5 -10.15 2.06 -11.33
CA VAL A 5 -11.59 2.17 -11.11
C VAL A 5 -12.31 2.01 -12.44
N ASN A 6 -13.34 1.17 -12.45
CA ASN A 6 -14.15 0.90 -13.62
C ASN A 6 -15.63 1.02 -13.26
N GLU A 7 -16.44 1.48 -14.21
CA GLU A 7 -17.89 1.44 -14.11
C GLU A 7 -18.40 0.12 -14.68
N VAL A 8 -19.24 -0.56 -13.92
CA VAL A 8 -19.88 -1.81 -14.35
C VAL A 8 -21.39 -1.63 -14.29
N TRP A 9 -22.04 -1.84 -15.42
CA TRP A 9 -23.48 -1.69 -15.58
C TRP A 9 -24.16 -3.05 -15.67
N PHE A 10 -25.16 -3.27 -14.80
CA PHE A 10 -25.97 -4.49 -14.79
C PHE A 10 -27.36 -4.16 -15.32
N THR A 11 -27.64 -4.50 -16.59
CA THR A 11 -28.95 -4.23 -17.21
C THR A 11 -29.72 -5.53 -17.37
N ASN A 12 -30.82 -5.66 -16.64
CA ASN A 12 -31.70 -6.84 -16.68
C ASN A 12 -31.03 -8.20 -16.45
N VAL A 13 -29.95 -8.22 -15.66
CA VAL A 13 -29.25 -9.44 -15.31
C VAL A 13 -30.12 -10.29 -14.39
N LYS A 14 -30.43 -11.50 -14.80
CA LYS A 14 -31.19 -12.48 -14.01
C LYS A 14 -30.23 -13.33 -13.19
N VAL A 15 -30.38 -13.30 -11.86
CA VAL A 15 -29.60 -14.09 -10.94
C VAL A 15 -30.53 -15.04 -10.18
N PRO A 16 -30.21 -16.36 -10.09
CA PRO A 16 -31.02 -17.29 -9.31
C PRO A 16 -31.08 -16.86 -7.84
N LYS A 17 -32.29 -16.91 -7.24
CA LYS A 17 -32.50 -16.51 -5.84
C LYS A 17 -31.61 -17.27 -4.85
N LYS A 18 -31.23 -18.52 -5.17
CA LYS A 18 -30.32 -19.34 -4.36
C LYS A 18 -28.89 -18.79 -4.25
N ASN A 19 -28.53 -17.84 -5.12
CA ASN A 19 -27.20 -17.21 -5.10
C ASN A 19 -27.11 -16.02 -4.12
N ILE A 20 -28.19 -15.72 -3.41
CA ILE A 20 -28.16 -14.68 -2.37
C ILE A 20 -27.21 -15.10 -1.25
N VAL A 21 -26.33 -14.19 -0.85
CA VAL A 21 -25.40 -14.42 0.27
C VAL A 21 -26.07 -13.89 1.55
N GLY A 22 -26.32 -14.79 2.49
CA GLY A 22 -26.99 -14.45 3.75
C GLY A 22 -28.49 -14.22 3.60
N LYS A 23 -29.04 -13.29 4.39
CA LYS A 23 -30.46 -12.98 4.42
C LYS A 23 -30.77 -11.71 3.66
N GLU A 24 -31.94 -11.68 3.02
CA GLU A 24 -32.44 -10.50 2.34
C GLU A 24 -32.58 -9.31 3.32
N ASN A 25 -32.18 -8.12 2.88
CA ASN A 25 -32.15 -6.87 3.65
C ASN A 25 -31.13 -6.79 4.81
N GLU A 26 -30.22 -7.76 4.95
CA GLU A 26 -29.15 -7.73 5.95
C GLU A 26 -27.76 -7.38 5.36
N GLY A 27 -27.69 -6.94 4.11
CA GLY A 27 -26.42 -6.68 3.40
C GLY A 27 -25.47 -5.74 4.15
N TRP A 28 -25.99 -4.69 4.78
CA TRP A 28 -25.18 -3.75 5.57
C TRP A 28 -24.53 -4.43 6.80
N THR A 29 -25.23 -5.36 7.43
CA THR A 29 -24.67 -6.14 8.56
C THR A 29 -23.48 -6.99 8.09
N TYR A 30 -23.59 -7.62 6.92
CA TYR A 30 -22.50 -8.42 6.34
C TYR A 30 -21.32 -7.53 5.89
N ALA A 31 -21.59 -6.37 5.29
CA ALA A 31 -20.57 -5.41 4.92
C ALA A 31 -19.77 -4.92 6.14
N LYS A 32 -20.43 -4.52 7.23
CA LYS A 32 -19.76 -4.12 8.47
C LYS A 32 -18.92 -5.24 9.07
N TYR A 33 -19.41 -6.48 9.03
CA TYR A 33 -18.66 -7.64 9.48
C TYR A 33 -17.38 -7.82 8.66
N LEU A 34 -17.47 -7.80 7.33
CA LEU A 34 -16.32 -7.91 6.43
C LEU A 34 -15.29 -6.83 6.70
N LEU A 35 -15.70 -5.56 6.75
CA LEU A 35 -14.82 -4.41 6.98
C LEU A 35 -14.07 -4.50 8.32
N THR A 36 -14.67 -5.12 9.34
CA THR A 36 -14.02 -5.30 10.64
C THR A 36 -12.79 -6.20 10.53
N PHE A 37 -12.86 -7.27 9.74
CA PHE A 37 -11.76 -8.22 9.56
C PHE A 37 -10.76 -7.78 8.50
N GLU A 38 -11.19 -7.05 7.48
CA GLU A 38 -10.34 -6.56 6.41
C GLU A 38 -9.22 -5.66 6.92
N ARG A 39 -9.49 -4.84 7.92
CA ARG A 39 -8.54 -3.86 8.48
C ARG A 39 -7.23 -4.46 8.99
N THR A 40 -7.23 -5.71 9.43
CA THR A 40 -6.01 -6.40 9.88
C THR A 40 -5.07 -6.72 8.73
N GLY A 41 -5.60 -7.08 7.55
CA GLY A 41 -4.83 -7.33 6.34
C GLY A 41 -4.22 -6.07 5.70
N ILE A 42 -4.88 -4.94 5.89
CA ILE A 42 -4.46 -3.64 5.32
C ILE A 42 -3.13 -3.14 5.85
N ALA A 43 -2.71 -3.52 7.06
CA ALA A 43 -1.38 -3.20 7.59
C ALA A 43 -0.26 -3.55 6.61
N GLY A 44 -0.43 -4.64 5.84
CA GLY A 44 0.45 -5.00 4.73
C GLY A 44 1.91 -5.19 5.13
N VAL A 45 2.16 -5.75 6.31
CA VAL A 45 3.51 -5.96 6.86
C VAL A 45 4.44 -6.67 5.88
N PRO A 46 4.06 -7.80 5.24
CA PRO A 46 4.96 -8.50 4.32
C PRO A 46 5.38 -7.63 3.13
N TYR A 47 4.45 -6.87 2.56
CA TYR A 47 4.74 -5.95 1.46
C TYR A 47 5.69 -4.84 1.88
N SER A 48 5.49 -4.27 3.06
CA SER A 48 6.36 -3.21 3.61
C SER A 48 7.76 -3.73 3.91
N LYS A 49 7.90 -4.97 4.41
CA LYS A 49 9.22 -5.62 4.62
C LYS A 49 9.95 -5.85 3.30
N SER A 50 9.26 -6.33 2.28
CA SER A 50 9.83 -6.49 0.94
C SER A 50 10.28 -5.17 0.35
N ALA A 51 9.45 -4.14 0.44
CA ALA A 51 9.76 -2.80 -0.07
C ALA A 51 10.92 -2.15 0.70
N LEU A 52 11.03 -2.34 2.01
CA LEU A 52 12.17 -1.88 2.82
C LEU A 52 13.47 -2.56 2.40
N ASN A 53 13.46 -3.87 2.14
CA ASN A 53 14.62 -4.59 1.63
C ASN A 53 15.04 -4.07 0.26
N HIS A 54 14.08 -3.79 -0.62
CA HIS A 54 14.34 -3.19 -1.92
C HIS A 54 14.93 -1.78 -1.79
N LEU A 55 14.40 -0.95 -0.88
CA LEU A 55 14.96 0.36 -0.56
C LEU A 55 16.42 0.27 -0.11
N LYS A 56 16.74 -0.64 0.80
CA LYS A 56 18.14 -0.86 1.26
C LYS A 56 19.05 -1.29 0.11
N MET A 57 18.57 -2.16 -0.78
CA MET A 57 19.32 -2.60 -1.95
C MET A 57 19.61 -1.45 -2.93
N ILE A 58 18.60 -0.62 -3.23
CA ILE A 58 18.75 0.55 -4.09
C ILE A 58 19.71 1.55 -3.45
N SER A 59 19.57 1.83 -2.16
CA SER A 59 20.40 2.80 -1.43
C SER A 59 21.87 2.44 -1.37
N LYS A 60 22.21 1.14 -1.45
CA LYS A 60 23.60 0.67 -1.60
C LYS A 60 24.18 0.93 -2.99
N ARG A 61 23.34 1.02 -4.01
CA ARG A 61 23.72 1.23 -5.41
C ARG A 61 23.68 2.71 -5.83
N SER A 62 22.76 3.48 -5.26
CA SER A 62 22.67 4.92 -5.49
C SER A 62 23.82 5.64 -4.80
N LEU A 63 24.40 6.63 -5.48
CA LEU A 63 25.53 7.37 -4.95
C LEU A 63 25.11 8.81 -4.60
N LYS A 64 25.63 9.29 -3.47
CA LYS A 64 25.60 10.70 -3.06
C LYS A 64 27.04 11.14 -2.77
N ASN A 65 27.52 12.12 -3.51
CA ASN A 65 28.91 12.61 -3.38
C ASN A 65 29.95 11.49 -3.52
N GLY A 66 29.73 10.54 -4.43
CA GLY A 66 30.64 9.41 -4.69
C GLY A 66 30.62 8.27 -3.66
N LYS A 67 29.73 8.34 -2.66
CA LYS A 67 29.54 7.26 -1.66
C LYS A 67 28.14 6.65 -1.76
N PRO A 68 27.95 5.37 -1.37
CA PRO A 68 26.63 4.78 -1.29
C PRO A 68 25.68 5.63 -0.45
N LEU A 69 24.46 5.86 -0.94
CA LEU A 69 23.49 6.69 -0.24
C LEU A 69 23.12 6.15 1.14
N ILE A 70 23.20 4.84 1.35
CA ILE A 70 22.94 4.22 2.65
C ILE A 70 23.98 4.63 3.72
N GLU A 71 25.13 5.17 3.31
CA GLU A 71 26.16 5.69 4.23
C GLU A 71 25.93 7.17 4.59
N ASP A 72 24.98 7.84 3.93
CA ASP A 72 24.56 9.20 4.31
C ASP A 72 23.85 9.13 5.67
N PRO A 73 24.32 9.85 6.72
CA PRO A 73 23.77 9.72 8.05
C PRO A 73 22.29 10.11 8.15
N ILE A 74 21.85 11.11 7.38
CA ILE A 74 20.47 11.57 7.38
C ILE A 74 19.57 10.51 6.73
N PHE A 75 19.97 10.02 5.56
CA PHE A 75 19.19 9.01 4.85
C PHE A 75 19.15 7.67 5.61
N SER A 76 20.26 7.28 6.21
CA SER A 76 20.36 6.08 7.04
C SER A 76 19.46 6.18 8.28
N SER A 77 19.38 7.35 8.92
CA SER A 77 18.47 7.60 10.04
C SER A 77 17.01 7.47 9.61
N GLU A 78 16.63 8.01 8.45
CA GLU A 78 15.26 7.87 7.91
C GLU A 78 14.90 6.39 7.65
N ILE A 79 15.84 5.58 7.18
CA ILE A 79 15.64 4.12 7.02
C ILE A 79 15.49 3.44 8.38
N ALA A 80 16.30 3.79 9.37
CA ALA A 80 16.22 3.21 10.71
C ALA A 80 14.89 3.52 11.40
N GLU A 81 14.41 4.75 11.29
CA GLU A 81 13.09 5.14 11.80
C GLU A 81 11.97 4.32 11.14
N LEU A 82 12.03 4.16 9.82
CA LEU A 82 11.07 3.33 9.09
C LEU A 82 11.12 1.87 9.54
N GLU A 83 12.31 1.33 9.83
CA GLU A 83 12.49 -0.03 10.31
C GLU A 83 11.88 -0.24 11.71
N ILE A 84 12.08 0.72 12.61
CA ILE A 84 11.50 0.72 13.96
C ILE A 84 9.97 0.75 13.87
N ASP A 85 9.44 1.62 13.04
CA ASP A 85 8.01 1.75 12.79
C ASP A 85 7.40 0.47 12.24
N LEU A 86 8.08 -0.17 11.29
CA LEU A 86 7.63 -1.42 10.68
C LEU A 86 7.67 -2.58 11.68
N LEU A 87 8.72 -2.66 12.50
CA LEU A 87 8.83 -3.66 13.56
C LEU A 87 7.71 -3.53 14.60
N ALA A 88 7.46 -2.30 15.06
CA ALA A 88 6.38 -2.04 16.01
C ALA A 88 5.01 -2.42 15.41
N MET A 89 4.78 -2.09 14.14
CA MET A 89 3.57 -2.46 13.42
C MET A 89 3.42 -3.98 13.26
N GLU A 90 4.52 -4.69 12.97
CA GLU A 90 4.54 -6.16 12.85
C GLU A 90 4.11 -6.83 14.16
N ILE A 91 4.73 -6.44 15.27
CA ILE A 91 4.39 -6.98 16.59
C ILE A 91 2.93 -6.70 16.95
N PHE A 92 2.47 -5.49 16.66
CA PHE A 92 1.10 -5.11 16.93
C PHE A 92 0.11 -5.92 16.06
N ASN A 93 0.42 -6.12 14.78
CA ASN A 93 -0.37 -6.97 13.90
C ASN A 93 -0.43 -8.43 14.36
N LEU A 94 0.71 -9.00 14.76
CA LEU A 94 0.76 -10.36 15.29
C LEU A 94 -0.12 -10.53 16.54
N ARG A 95 -0.11 -9.56 17.46
CA ARG A 95 -0.97 -9.55 18.64
C ARG A 95 -2.45 -9.53 18.27
N THR A 96 -2.82 -8.69 17.29
CA THR A 96 -4.21 -8.58 16.81
C THR A 96 -4.69 -9.88 16.15
N VAL A 97 -3.84 -10.48 15.31
CA VAL A 97 -4.16 -11.76 14.66
C VAL A 97 -4.26 -12.90 15.68
N SER A 98 -3.35 -12.94 16.67
CA SER A 98 -3.41 -13.94 17.74
C SER A 98 -4.70 -13.82 18.56
N ALA A 99 -5.10 -12.60 18.93
CA ALA A 99 -6.36 -12.38 19.64
C ALA A 99 -7.59 -12.79 18.80
N ALA A 100 -7.56 -12.56 17.49
CA ALA A 100 -8.61 -13.02 16.58
C ALA A 100 -8.68 -14.55 16.50
N ALA A 101 -7.54 -15.24 16.53
CA ALA A 101 -7.49 -16.70 16.58
C ALA A 101 -8.09 -17.28 17.87
N GLU A 102 -8.08 -16.52 18.97
CA GLU A 102 -8.74 -16.83 20.24
C GLU A 102 -10.25 -16.48 20.24
N GLY A 103 -10.81 -16.08 19.09
CA GLY A 103 -12.22 -15.71 18.96
C GLY A 103 -12.57 -14.28 19.39
N LYS A 104 -11.57 -13.44 19.68
CA LYS A 104 -11.80 -12.02 19.99
C LYS A 104 -12.00 -11.24 18.69
N ALA A 105 -13.09 -10.50 18.59
CA ALA A 105 -13.32 -9.62 17.44
C ALA A 105 -12.25 -8.51 17.40
N PRO A 106 -11.75 -8.13 16.20
CA PRO A 106 -10.84 -6.99 16.06
C PRO A 106 -11.49 -5.72 16.59
N GLY A 107 -10.82 -5.05 17.51
CA GLY A 107 -11.25 -3.80 18.12
C GLY A 107 -10.72 -2.54 17.37
N MET A 108 -10.60 -1.45 18.12
CA MET A 108 -10.04 -0.17 17.62
C MET A 108 -8.58 -0.32 17.13
N GLU A 109 -7.88 -1.35 17.59
CA GLU A 109 -6.51 -1.67 17.21
C GLU A 109 -6.35 -1.86 15.70
N SER A 110 -7.36 -2.41 15.03
CA SER A 110 -7.36 -2.59 13.58
C SER A 110 -7.29 -1.25 12.82
N SER A 111 -7.90 -0.20 13.37
CA SER A 111 -7.82 1.16 12.81
C SER A 111 -6.43 1.76 12.96
N LEU A 112 -5.75 1.52 14.08
CA LEU A 112 -4.35 1.94 14.28
C LEU A 112 -3.41 1.23 13.31
N LEU A 113 -3.61 -0.06 13.09
CA LEU A 113 -2.86 -0.84 12.09
C LEU A 113 -3.01 -0.25 10.68
N LYS A 114 -4.22 0.13 10.31
CA LYS A 114 -4.48 0.79 9.02
C LYS A 114 -3.71 2.11 8.90
N ILE A 115 -3.82 2.99 9.89
CA ILE A 115 -3.12 4.28 9.88
C ILE A 115 -1.61 4.07 9.79
N LYS A 116 -1.04 3.23 10.65
CA LYS A 116 0.40 2.97 10.66
C LYS A 116 0.89 2.30 9.38
N GLY A 117 0.15 1.32 8.87
CA GLY A 117 0.46 0.67 7.60
C GLY A 117 0.47 1.63 6.42
N THR A 118 -0.46 2.57 6.40
CA THR A 118 -0.50 3.65 5.40
C THR A 118 0.74 4.53 5.49
N LEU A 119 1.09 5.01 6.68
CA LEU A 119 2.27 5.88 6.90
C LEU A 119 3.57 5.17 6.51
N VAL A 120 3.75 3.92 6.93
CA VAL A 120 4.92 3.11 6.59
C VAL A 120 5.06 2.93 5.07
N ARG A 121 3.97 2.59 4.38
CA ARG A 121 3.98 2.45 2.91
C ARG A 121 4.30 3.76 2.21
N GLN A 122 3.71 4.86 2.63
CA GLN A 122 3.96 6.17 2.06
C GLN A 122 5.40 6.63 2.30
N LYS A 123 5.93 6.43 3.50
CA LYS A 123 7.33 6.75 3.81
C LYS A 123 8.30 5.88 3.01
N THR A 124 8.01 4.59 2.86
CA THR A 124 8.84 3.69 2.04
C THR A 124 8.92 4.17 0.59
N THR A 125 7.79 4.51 -0.03
CA THR A 125 7.79 5.01 -1.42
C THR A 125 8.44 6.37 -1.56
N GLU A 126 8.34 7.23 -0.54
CA GLU A 126 9.06 8.50 -0.48
C GLU A 126 10.58 8.29 -0.46
N LEU A 127 11.07 7.40 0.38
CA LEU A 127 12.50 7.11 0.46
C LEU A 127 13.03 6.45 -0.81
N LEU A 128 12.26 5.57 -1.43
CA LEU A 128 12.60 5.01 -2.74
C LEU A 128 12.73 6.10 -3.82
N ARG A 129 11.79 7.05 -3.85
CA ARG A 129 11.87 8.20 -4.75
C ARG A 129 13.09 9.09 -4.45
N LYS A 130 13.36 9.36 -3.17
CA LYS A 130 14.56 10.11 -2.76
C LYS A 130 15.86 9.41 -3.19
N ALA A 131 15.91 8.07 -3.07
CA ALA A 131 17.09 7.29 -3.46
C ALA A 131 17.38 7.32 -4.96
N LEU A 132 16.37 7.46 -5.79
CA LEU A 132 16.51 7.63 -7.23
C LEU A 132 16.79 9.07 -7.65
N GLY A 133 16.44 10.04 -6.83
CA GLY A 133 16.59 11.46 -7.13
C GLY A 133 15.85 11.89 -8.41
N PRO A 134 16.50 12.65 -9.32
CA PRO A 134 15.87 13.14 -10.55
C PRO A 134 15.35 12.04 -11.48
N GLN A 135 15.91 10.83 -11.41
CA GLN A 135 15.50 9.69 -12.25
C GLN A 135 14.09 9.18 -11.90
N ALA A 136 13.53 9.57 -10.75
CA ALA A 136 12.18 9.27 -10.35
C ALA A 136 11.15 10.33 -10.75
N LEU A 137 11.52 11.36 -11.51
CA LEU A 137 10.62 12.45 -11.91
C LEU A 137 9.86 12.21 -13.21
N PRO A 138 10.46 11.58 -14.25
CA PRO A 138 9.76 11.35 -15.49
C PRO A 138 8.52 10.47 -15.30
N TYR A 139 7.43 10.87 -15.95
CA TYR A 139 6.22 10.07 -16.07
C TYR A 139 6.13 9.55 -17.50
N LEU A 140 6.43 8.28 -17.68
CA LEU A 140 6.49 7.59 -18.96
C LEU A 140 5.55 6.36 -18.89
N PRO A 141 4.24 6.56 -19.04
CA PRO A 141 3.28 5.45 -18.97
C PRO A 141 3.53 4.42 -20.07
N GLU A 142 4.03 4.84 -21.22
CA GLU A 142 4.30 3.97 -22.38
C GLU A 142 5.33 2.89 -22.08
N GLN A 143 6.22 3.10 -21.12
CA GLN A 143 7.21 2.08 -20.71
C GLN A 143 6.58 0.79 -20.12
N PHE A 144 5.27 0.82 -19.83
CA PHE A 144 4.53 -0.34 -19.34
C PHE A 144 3.68 -1.00 -20.43
N ASP A 145 3.70 -0.45 -21.64
CA ASP A 145 2.96 -1.00 -22.77
C ASP A 145 3.71 -2.19 -23.38
N GLU A 146 2.95 -3.15 -23.89
CA GLU A 146 3.51 -4.29 -24.58
C GLU A 146 4.26 -3.83 -25.85
N GLY A 147 5.50 -4.30 -26.01
CA GLY A 147 6.33 -3.93 -27.16
C GLY A 147 7.13 -2.63 -27.00
N TRP A 148 7.08 -1.96 -25.84
CA TRP A 148 7.94 -0.81 -25.59
C TRP A 148 9.43 -1.21 -25.60
N ASN A 149 10.24 -0.53 -26.41
CA ASN A 149 11.64 -0.88 -26.66
C ASN A 149 12.61 0.30 -26.57
N GLU A 150 12.15 1.44 -26.04
CA GLU A 150 13.00 2.61 -25.85
C GLU A 150 13.89 2.49 -24.61
N MET A 151 14.97 3.25 -24.58
CA MET A 151 15.86 3.28 -23.42
C MET A 151 15.15 3.90 -22.20
N PRO A 152 15.14 3.22 -21.05
CA PRO A 152 14.54 3.79 -19.85
C PRO A 152 15.32 4.99 -19.34
N VAL A 153 14.63 5.93 -18.70
CA VAL A 153 15.28 7.02 -17.97
C VAL A 153 15.76 6.49 -16.63
N GLY A 154 17.08 6.39 -16.48
CA GLY A 154 17.70 5.79 -15.29
C GLY A 154 17.68 4.26 -15.29
N PRO A 155 17.84 3.62 -14.13
CA PRO A 155 17.80 2.17 -14.02
C PRO A 155 16.40 1.63 -14.31
N SER A 156 16.30 0.39 -14.77
CA SER A 156 15.03 -0.27 -15.16
C SER A 156 13.93 -0.26 -14.08
N TYR A 157 14.30 -0.13 -12.82
CA TYR A 157 13.38 -0.03 -11.68
C TYR A 157 12.92 1.40 -11.36
N ALA A 158 13.38 2.42 -12.08
CA ALA A 158 13.04 3.82 -11.77
C ALA A 158 11.56 4.14 -12.06
N GLY A 159 11.05 3.73 -13.23
CA GLY A 159 9.68 4.00 -13.63
C GLY A 159 8.61 3.50 -12.66
N PRO A 160 8.64 2.22 -12.23
CA PRO A 160 7.69 1.71 -11.24
C PRO A 160 7.71 2.48 -9.91
N ILE A 161 8.86 2.99 -9.48
CA ILE A 161 9.00 3.70 -8.20
C ILE A 161 8.31 5.06 -8.24
N ALA A 162 8.48 5.83 -9.33
CA ALA A 162 7.78 7.11 -9.50
C ALA A 162 6.26 6.91 -9.47
N LYS A 163 5.77 5.94 -10.23
CA LYS A 163 4.37 5.55 -10.28
C LYS A 163 3.83 5.16 -8.91
N GLN A 164 4.53 4.27 -8.18
CA GLN A 164 4.14 3.85 -6.84
C GLN A 164 4.09 5.00 -5.84
N TYR A 165 5.04 5.93 -5.90
CA TYR A 165 5.03 7.09 -5.01
C TYR A 165 3.73 7.87 -5.12
N PHE A 166 3.29 8.20 -6.33
CA PHE A 166 2.04 8.92 -6.52
C PHE A 166 0.82 8.06 -6.18
N ASN A 167 0.82 6.81 -6.60
CA ASN A 167 -0.30 5.91 -6.37
C ASN A 167 -0.54 5.65 -4.88
N MET A 168 0.51 5.55 -4.07
CA MET A 168 0.38 5.30 -2.63
C MET A 168 -0.15 6.50 -1.83
N ARG A 169 -0.29 7.69 -2.41
CA ARG A 169 -0.89 8.84 -1.69
C ARG A 169 -2.37 8.62 -1.39
N LYS A 170 -3.10 7.97 -2.28
CA LYS A 170 -4.55 7.70 -2.13
C LYS A 170 -4.88 6.77 -0.95
N ILE A 171 -3.96 5.90 -0.52
CA ILE A 171 -4.24 4.92 0.54
C ILE A 171 -4.53 5.53 1.92
N SER A 172 -4.29 6.82 2.10
CA SER A 172 -4.70 7.54 3.31
C SER A 172 -6.21 7.64 3.43
N CYS A 173 -6.90 7.79 2.30
CA CYS A 173 -8.33 8.06 2.22
C CYS A 173 -9.12 6.88 1.66
N LEU A 174 -8.52 6.07 0.83
CA LEU A 174 -9.22 5.17 -0.07
C LEU A 174 -9.79 3.93 0.61
N LEU A 175 -10.73 3.35 -0.08
CA LEU A 175 -11.53 2.13 -0.04
C LEU A 175 -11.01 1.00 0.86
N TYR A 176 -9.73 0.91 1.00
CA TYR A 176 -9.10 0.04 1.98
C TYR A 176 -9.23 0.57 3.40
N THR A 177 -9.98 1.65 3.60
CA THR A 177 -9.97 2.41 4.85
C THR A 177 -11.29 3.04 5.22
N SER A 178 -12.09 3.37 4.24
CA SER A 178 -13.46 3.83 4.36
C SER A 178 -14.23 3.22 3.20
N ASP A 179 -15.48 2.90 3.42
CA ASP A 179 -16.37 2.51 2.35
C ASP A 179 -16.54 3.70 1.40
N ALA A 180 -16.25 3.49 0.13
CA ALA A 180 -16.38 4.53 -0.89
C ALA A 180 -17.82 5.08 -0.98
N ALA A 181 -18.82 4.32 -0.56
CA ALA A 181 -20.20 4.76 -0.49
C ALA A 181 -20.48 5.72 0.68
N ASP A 182 -19.69 5.62 1.76
CA ASP A 182 -19.84 6.48 2.95
C ASP A 182 -18.89 7.69 2.93
N ASP A 183 -17.99 7.74 1.96
CA ASP A 183 -16.97 8.78 1.87
C ASP A 183 -17.54 10.04 1.19
N ARG A 184 -18.18 10.88 1.99
CA ARG A 184 -18.82 12.12 1.54
C ARG A 184 -17.87 13.29 1.29
N GLY A 185 -16.56 13.10 1.31
CA GLY A 185 -15.73 14.26 1.26
C GLY A 185 -14.22 14.11 1.25
N CYS A 186 -13.70 13.10 0.60
CA CYS A 186 -12.28 13.10 0.25
C CYS A 186 -12.02 13.80 -1.07
#